data_fc745796fcae3dea4665612d205ec5cf
#
_entry.id   fc745796fcae3dea4665612d205ec5cf
#
_cell.length_a   1.000
_cell.length_b   1.000
_cell.length_c   1.000
_cell.angle_alpha   90.00
_cell.angle_beta   90.00
_cell.angle_gamma   90.00
#
_symmetry.space_group_name_H-M   'P 1'
#
loop_
_entity.id
_entity.type
_entity.pdbx_description
1 polymer ?
#
loop_
_entity_poly.entity_id
_entity_poly.type
_entity_poly.pdbx_seq_one_letter_code
_entity_poly.pdbx_strand_id
1 'polypeptide(L)'
;MGVLSASSLLCIAILAGCSPAPDGTSTTTAVPTGVSVQLGQNRDQYAGRSAIVRIENGSEDDLVIVGLEVSGSAFTATTDRDRASAVPAGQTKDLSVELPPAACGTAASDLRADVTLHLEDGAVIAITAVADPTAVLPRLHGAECTVVGVDRIADVTAESSVRLEGSGPSTVAVLTISVTPTGRRGRLDLVELRSTVLLKPAPDASTPTDASAWPLDRTVDATSGPKSIDVRIVPTRCDPHALAEDKVGTRFPLVVRIDGGPEAVMTLPLPAATATALKDAVRIRCG
;
A
#
# COMPACT_ATOMS: atom_id res chain seq x y z
N MET A 1 2.52 -66.67 65.82
CA MET A 1 2.07 -67.45 64.63
C MET A 1 1.23 -66.48 63.82
N GLY A 2 1.82 -65.81 62.82
CA GLY A 2 1.14 -64.88 61.99
C GLY A 2 1.68 -65.02 60.59
N VAL A 3 0.79 -65.40 59.70
CA VAL A 3 1.08 -65.67 58.28
C VAL A 3 0.99 -64.37 57.51
N LEU A 4 2.11 -63.93 56.88
CA LEU A 4 2.18 -62.80 55.96
C LEU A 4 1.79 -63.29 54.54
N SER A 5 0.69 -62.74 53.99
CA SER A 5 0.29 -62.97 52.62
C SER A 5 0.84 -61.83 51.75
N ALA A 6 1.69 -62.13 50.80
CA ALA A 6 2.21 -61.19 49.82
C ALA A 6 1.32 -61.18 48.57
N SER A 7 0.69 -60.02 48.32
CA SER A 7 -0.07 -59.78 47.05
C SER A 7 0.83 -59.14 46.05
N SER A 8 1.15 -59.80 44.95
CA SER A 8 1.88 -59.28 43.79
C SER A 8 0.94 -58.46 42.93
N LEU A 9 1.15 -57.15 42.84
CA LEU A 9 0.51 -56.29 41.79
C LEU A 9 1.26 -56.44 40.48
N LEU A 10 0.57 -56.91 39.46
CA LEU A 10 1.05 -56.96 38.08
C LEU A 10 0.75 -55.63 37.41
N CYS A 11 1.78 -54.76 37.22
CA CYS A 11 1.68 -53.56 36.45
C CYS A 11 1.73 -53.87 34.94
N ILE A 12 0.59 -53.72 34.24
CA ILE A 12 0.51 -53.77 32.78
C ILE A 12 0.89 -52.40 32.25
N ALA A 13 2.11 -52.23 31.68
CA ALA A 13 2.52 -51.07 30.99
C ALA A 13 1.86 -51.04 29.58
N ILE A 14 0.90 -50.11 29.40
CA ILE A 14 0.32 -49.80 28.08
C ILE A 14 1.31 -48.90 27.35
N LEU A 15 2.05 -49.43 26.39
CA LEU A 15 2.84 -48.68 25.43
C LEU A 15 1.88 -47.99 24.45
N ALA A 16 1.58 -46.69 24.70
CA ALA A 16 0.95 -45.82 23.73
C ALA A 16 1.95 -45.55 22.60
N GLY A 17 1.80 -46.24 21.48
CA GLY A 17 2.52 -45.98 20.26
C GLY A 17 2.12 -44.60 19.71
N CYS A 18 2.97 -43.58 19.82
CA CYS A 18 2.88 -42.37 19.00
C CYS A 18 3.20 -42.75 17.57
N SER A 19 2.19 -42.90 16.72
CA SER A 19 2.39 -42.89 15.27
C SER A 19 2.87 -41.46 14.89
N PRO A 20 4.04 -41.30 14.24
CA PRO A 20 4.38 -40.01 13.66
C PRO A 20 3.31 -39.66 12.62
N ALA A 21 2.78 -38.41 12.70
CA ALA A 21 1.99 -37.87 11.61
C ALA A 21 2.84 -37.91 10.33
N PRO A 22 2.27 -38.21 9.17
CA PRO A 22 3.03 -38.12 7.92
C PRO A 22 3.51 -36.67 7.76
N ASP A 23 4.81 -36.47 7.80
CA ASP A 23 5.44 -35.21 7.35
C ASP A 23 4.99 -35.05 5.89
N GLY A 24 4.03 -34.15 5.66
CA GLY A 24 3.60 -33.76 4.33
C GLY A 24 4.76 -33.08 3.63
N THR A 25 5.58 -33.86 2.97
CA THR A 25 6.68 -33.34 2.14
C THR A 25 6.04 -32.64 0.95
N SER A 26 5.90 -31.31 1.03
CA SER A 26 5.46 -30.50 -0.10
C SER A 26 6.44 -30.67 -1.24
N THR A 27 5.99 -31.20 -2.36
CA THR A 27 6.81 -31.39 -3.55
C THR A 27 6.76 -30.13 -4.39
N THR A 28 7.88 -29.39 -4.50
CA THR A 28 7.97 -28.28 -5.43
C THR A 28 7.87 -28.79 -6.86
N THR A 29 6.85 -28.36 -7.57
CA THR A 29 6.55 -28.76 -8.94
C THR A 29 6.93 -27.64 -9.89
N ALA A 30 7.44 -27.97 -11.08
CA ALA A 30 7.65 -26.99 -12.14
C ALA A 30 6.32 -26.33 -12.53
N VAL A 31 6.37 -25.07 -12.96
CA VAL A 31 5.19 -24.36 -13.46
C VAL A 31 4.61 -25.17 -14.63
N PRO A 32 3.33 -25.57 -14.60
CA PRO A 32 2.73 -26.32 -15.70
C PRO A 32 2.78 -25.52 -17.02
N THR A 33 2.96 -26.22 -18.14
CA THR A 33 2.96 -25.57 -19.46
C THR A 33 1.64 -24.85 -19.69
N GLY A 34 1.71 -23.60 -20.13
CA GLY A 34 0.54 -22.75 -20.34
C GLY A 34 0.05 -22.00 -19.11
N VAL A 35 0.62 -22.23 -17.93
CA VAL A 35 0.30 -21.43 -16.74
C VAL A 35 1.22 -20.21 -16.67
N SER A 36 0.62 -19.03 -16.51
CA SER A 36 1.35 -17.79 -16.27
C SER A 36 0.83 -17.06 -15.03
N VAL A 37 1.74 -16.33 -14.36
CA VAL A 37 1.42 -15.55 -13.16
C VAL A 37 2.03 -14.16 -13.31
N GLN A 38 1.24 -13.13 -13.01
CA GLN A 38 1.69 -11.75 -13.05
C GLN A 38 1.08 -10.89 -11.95
N LEU A 39 1.78 -9.85 -11.54
CA LEU A 39 1.24 -8.83 -10.65
C LEU A 39 0.41 -7.82 -11.43
N GLY A 40 -0.62 -7.32 -10.78
CA GLY A 40 -1.45 -6.23 -11.27
C GLY A 40 -2.02 -5.41 -10.12
N GLN A 41 -2.68 -4.33 -10.45
CA GLN A 41 -3.41 -3.54 -9.48
C GLN A 41 -4.60 -2.85 -10.15
N ASN A 42 -5.76 -2.95 -9.54
CA ASN A 42 -6.95 -2.21 -9.97
C ASN A 42 -6.91 -0.77 -9.46
N ARG A 43 -7.64 0.14 -10.10
CA ARG A 43 -7.65 1.57 -9.74
C ARG A 43 -8.07 1.85 -8.30
N ASP A 44 -8.96 1.07 -7.74
CA ASP A 44 -9.42 1.17 -6.35
C ASP A 44 -8.36 0.71 -5.33
N GLN A 45 -7.38 -0.08 -5.78
CA GLN A 45 -6.27 -0.57 -4.96
C GLN A 45 -5.06 0.39 -4.92
N TYR A 46 -4.99 1.38 -5.82
CA TYR A 46 -3.84 2.32 -5.92
C TYR A 46 -3.56 3.12 -4.64
N ALA A 47 -4.53 3.16 -3.74
CA ALA A 47 -4.44 3.88 -2.49
C ALA A 47 -3.74 3.12 -1.37
N GLY A 48 -3.55 1.83 -1.54
CA GLY A 48 -3.02 0.93 -0.53
C GLY A 48 -2.03 -0.05 -1.12
N ARG A 49 -1.68 -1.06 -0.32
CA ARG A 49 -0.79 -2.14 -0.72
C ARG A 49 -1.52 -3.36 -1.28
N SER A 50 -2.83 -3.27 -1.44
CA SER A 50 -3.59 -4.32 -2.12
C SER A 50 -3.20 -4.40 -3.58
N ALA A 51 -2.96 -5.60 -4.06
CA ALA A 51 -2.63 -5.94 -5.44
C ALA A 51 -3.43 -7.15 -5.89
N ILE A 52 -3.30 -7.52 -7.14
CA ILE A 52 -3.80 -8.78 -7.68
C ILE A 52 -2.63 -9.64 -8.15
N VAL A 53 -2.72 -10.92 -7.88
CA VAL A 53 -1.96 -11.96 -8.55
C VAL A 53 -2.88 -12.52 -9.61
N ARG A 54 -2.61 -12.20 -10.89
CA ARG A 54 -3.36 -12.74 -12.03
C ARG A 54 -2.76 -14.06 -12.44
N ILE A 55 -3.59 -15.08 -12.53
CA ILE A 55 -3.21 -16.42 -12.92
C ILE A 55 -3.97 -16.76 -14.19
N GLU A 56 -3.23 -17.03 -15.26
CA GLU A 56 -3.77 -17.55 -16.53
C GLU A 56 -3.46 -19.05 -16.57
N ASN A 57 -4.49 -19.87 -16.59
CA ASN A 57 -4.35 -21.31 -16.66
C ASN A 57 -4.62 -21.79 -18.11
N GLY A 58 -3.61 -21.74 -18.96
CA GLY A 58 -3.66 -22.31 -20.30
C GLY A 58 -3.32 -23.81 -20.37
N SER A 59 -3.26 -24.49 -19.25
CA SER A 59 -3.11 -25.96 -19.21
C SER A 59 -4.41 -26.68 -19.47
N GLU A 60 -4.37 -28.02 -19.59
CA GLU A 60 -5.56 -28.85 -19.81
C GLU A 60 -6.28 -29.18 -18.50
N ASP A 61 -5.63 -28.97 -17.33
CA ASP A 61 -6.15 -29.34 -16.02
C ASP A 61 -6.58 -28.10 -15.23
N ASP A 62 -7.58 -28.26 -14.36
CA ASP A 62 -8.00 -27.22 -13.43
C ASP A 62 -6.94 -27.05 -12.32
N LEU A 63 -6.66 -25.81 -11.93
CA LEU A 63 -5.81 -25.49 -10.79
C LEU A 63 -6.68 -25.11 -9.59
N VAL A 64 -6.60 -25.88 -8.51
CA VAL A 64 -7.25 -25.53 -7.24
C VAL A 64 -6.19 -25.04 -6.26
N ILE A 65 -6.11 -23.70 -6.10
CA ILE A 65 -5.14 -23.02 -5.25
C ILE A 65 -5.76 -22.90 -3.87
N VAL A 66 -5.14 -23.50 -2.86
CA VAL A 66 -5.59 -23.44 -1.45
C VAL A 66 -4.83 -22.40 -0.65
N GLY A 67 -3.61 -22.04 -1.09
CA GLY A 67 -2.79 -20.98 -0.49
C GLY A 67 -1.96 -20.23 -1.54
N LEU A 68 -1.65 -18.98 -1.26
CA LEU A 68 -0.80 -18.15 -2.08
C LEU A 68 0.09 -17.30 -1.18
N GLU A 69 1.39 -17.31 -1.44
CA GLU A 69 2.39 -16.48 -0.75
C GLU A 69 3.00 -15.48 -1.73
N VAL A 70 3.28 -14.26 -1.23
CA VAL A 70 4.04 -13.24 -1.94
C VAL A 70 5.25 -12.85 -1.11
N SER A 71 6.42 -12.93 -1.71
CA SER A 71 7.72 -12.60 -1.11
C SER A 71 8.65 -11.94 -2.14
N GLY A 72 9.93 -11.84 -1.84
CA GLY A 72 10.96 -11.38 -2.78
C GLY A 72 11.72 -10.16 -2.30
N SER A 73 12.70 -9.72 -3.09
CA SER A 73 13.62 -8.63 -2.70
C SER A 73 12.94 -7.26 -2.56
N ALA A 74 11.75 -7.08 -3.12
CA ALA A 74 10.97 -5.86 -2.97
C ALA A 74 10.40 -5.68 -1.56
N PHE A 75 10.41 -6.72 -0.72
CA PHE A 75 9.66 -6.78 0.53
C PHE A 75 10.53 -7.16 1.73
N THR A 76 10.10 -6.76 2.94
CA THR A 76 10.76 -7.11 4.20
C THR A 76 10.18 -8.37 4.85
N ALA A 77 9.09 -8.91 4.33
CA ALA A 77 8.35 -10.04 4.87
C ALA A 77 7.67 -10.84 3.76
N THR A 78 7.00 -11.93 4.12
CA THR A 78 6.10 -12.68 3.26
C THR A 78 4.65 -12.38 3.66
N THR A 79 3.75 -12.35 2.72
CA THR A 79 2.31 -12.29 2.95
C THR A 79 1.66 -13.56 2.43
N ASP A 80 0.70 -14.08 3.19
CA ASP A 80 -0.05 -15.29 2.88
C ASP A 80 -1.52 -14.98 2.60
N ARG A 81 -2.13 -15.79 1.75
CA ARG A 81 -3.56 -15.78 1.47
C ARG A 81 -4.09 -17.21 1.50
N ASP A 82 -4.84 -17.58 2.54
CA ASP A 82 -5.36 -18.93 2.80
C ASP A 82 -6.80 -19.14 2.29
N ARG A 83 -7.14 -18.50 1.19
CA ARG A 83 -8.47 -18.63 0.60
C ARG A 83 -8.41 -19.47 -0.66
N ALA A 84 -9.10 -20.63 -0.64
CA ALA A 84 -9.20 -21.51 -1.80
C ALA A 84 -9.81 -20.79 -3.02
N SER A 85 -9.27 -21.09 -4.19
CA SER A 85 -9.68 -20.51 -5.47
C SER A 85 -9.41 -21.49 -6.59
N ALA A 86 -10.44 -21.90 -7.33
CA ALA A 86 -10.26 -22.67 -8.56
C ALA A 86 -9.99 -21.75 -9.74
N VAL A 87 -9.05 -22.14 -10.60
CA VAL A 87 -8.75 -21.53 -11.90
C VAL A 87 -8.92 -22.63 -12.95
N PRO A 88 -10.10 -22.77 -13.57
CA PRO A 88 -10.36 -23.83 -14.54
C PRO A 88 -9.40 -23.75 -15.73
N ALA A 89 -9.24 -24.87 -16.42
CA ALA A 89 -8.49 -24.96 -17.67
C ALA A 89 -8.95 -23.89 -18.68
N GLY A 90 -8.00 -23.20 -19.31
CA GLY A 90 -8.26 -22.13 -20.26
C GLY A 90 -8.82 -20.82 -19.67
N GLN A 91 -8.88 -20.66 -18.34
CA GLN A 91 -9.43 -19.50 -17.66
C GLN A 91 -8.35 -18.64 -17.00
N THR A 92 -8.71 -17.36 -16.78
CA THR A 92 -7.90 -16.38 -16.04
C THR A 92 -8.62 -16.00 -14.75
N LYS A 93 -7.86 -15.86 -13.65
CA LYS A 93 -8.40 -15.41 -12.37
C LYS A 93 -7.48 -14.41 -11.68
N ASP A 94 -8.08 -13.36 -11.14
CA ASP A 94 -7.42 -12.36 -10.32
C ASP A 94 -7.62 -12.69 -8.82
N LEU A 95 -6.52 -12.90 -8.10
CA LEU A 95 -6.51 -13.15 -6.66
C LEU A 95 -6.01 -11.90 -5.94
N SER A 96 -6.88 -11.27 -5.16
CA SER A 96 -6.46 -10.11 -4.34
C SER A 96 -5.55 -10.56 -3.20
N VAL A 97 -4.45 -9.82 -3.02
CA VAL A 97 -3.47 -10.00 -1.95
C VAL A 97 -3.10 -8.65 -1.36
N GLU A 98 -2.69 -8.66 -0.09
CA GLU A 98 -2.02 -7.50 0.51
C GLU A 98 -0.51 -7.70 0.35
N LEU A 99 0.19 -6.76 -0.29
CA LEU A 99 1.63 -6.87 -0.45
C LEU A 99 2.36 -6.61 0.88
N PRO A 100 3.47 -7.31 1.15
CA PRO A 100 4.27 -7.06 2.34
C PRO A 100 4.90 -5.65 2.31
N PRO A 101 5.38 -5.12 3.46
CA PRO A 101 6.08 -3.84 3.51
C PRO A 101 7.30 -3.80 2.61
N ALA A 102 7.55 -2.62 2.00
CA ALA A 102 8.66 -2.43 1.09
C ALA A 102 10.04 -2.56 1.78
N ALA A 103 10.98 -3.20 1.11
CA ALA A 103 12.38 -3.25 1.51
C ALA A 103 13.13 -2.02 1.00
N CYS A 104 13.05 -0.90 1.71
CA CYS A 104 13.53 0.41 1.24
C CYS A 104 15.05 0.53 1.04
N GLY A 105 15.83 -0.52 1.26
CA GLY A 105 17.24 -0.59 0.91
C GLY A 105 17.53 -1.21 -0.46
N THR A 106 16.50 -1.77 -1.10
CA THR A 106 16.65 -2.47 -2.40
C THR A 106 16.68 -1.47 -3.55
N ALA A 107 17.67 -1.61 -4.44
CA ALA A 107 17.74 -0.78 -5.64
C ALA A 107 16.57 -1.07 -6.59
N ALA A 108 16.11 -0.06 -7.32
CA ALA A 108 14.95 -0.20 -8.22
C ALA A 108 15.16 -1.29 -9.30
N SER A 109 16.39 -1.50 -9.76
CA SER A 109 16.76 -2.57 -10.71
C SER A 109 16.62 -3.98 -10.13
N ASP A 110 16.66 -4.11 -8.80
CA ASP A 110 16.74 -5.38 -8.09
C ASP A 110 15.40 -5.78 -7.45
N LEU A 111 14.38 -4.94 -7.63
CA LEU A 111 13.03 -5.23 -7.13
C LEU A 111 12.48 -6.48 -7.81
N ARG A 112 12.11 -7.47 -7.00
CA ARG A 112 11.48 -8.72 -7.43
C ARG A 112 10.35 -9.07 -6.50
N ALA A 113 9.27 -9.60 -7.06
CA ALA A 113 8.27 -10.34 -6.31
C ALA A 113 8.30 -11.80 -6.75
N ASP A 114 8.21 -12.68 -5.80
CA ASP A 114 8.08 -14.12 -5.98
C ASP A 114 6.69 -14.53 -5.50
N VAL A 115 6.06 -15.46 -6.20
CA VAL A 115 4.75 -16.01 -5.84
C VAL A 115 4.86 -17.51 -5.68
N THR A 116 4.37 -18.02 -4.56
CA THR A 116 4.23 -19.45 -4.31
C THR A 116 2.75 -19.81 -4.27
N LEU A 117 2.33 -20.77 -5.09
CA LEU A 117 0.98 -21.31 -5.11
C LEU A 117 0.98 -22.69 -4.44
N HIS A 118 0.13 -22.87 -3.45
CA HIS A 118 -0.13 -24.16 -2.82
C HIS A 118 -1.40 -24.76 -3.42
N LEU A 119 -1.30 -25.93 -4.03
CA LEU A 119 -2.42 -26.59 -4.67
C LEU A 119 -3.10 -27.59 -3.73
N GLU A 120 -4.37 -27.91 -4.01
CA GLU A 120 -5.19 -28.83 -3.20
C GLU A 120 -4.60 -30.26 -3.14
N ASP A 121 -3.92 -30.70 -4.20
CA ASP A 121 -3.23 -32.00 -4.28
C ASP A 121 -1.91 -32.06 -3.49
N GLY A 122 -1.53 -30.96 -2.82
CA GLY A 122 -0.28 -30.82 -2.07
C GLY A 122 0.92 -30.38 -2.91
N ALA A 123 0.77 -30.17 -4.22
CA ALA A 123 1.83 -29.62 -5.05
C ALA A 123 2.06 -28.13 -4.75
N VAL A 124 3.31 -27.70 -4.90
CA VAL A 124 3.73 -26.31 -4.69
C VAL A 124 4.37 -25.79 -5.97
N ILE A 125 3.85 -24.71 -6.52
CA ILE A 125 4.39 -24.02 -7.68
C ILE A 125 5.06 -22.74 -7.20
N ALA A 126 6.38 -22.64 -7.33
CA ALA A 126 7.14 -21.43 -7.00
C ALA A 126 7.54 -20.69 -8.28
N ILE A 127 7.14 -19.42 -8.39
CA ILE A 127 7.44 -18.52 -9.51
C ILE A 127 8.32 -17.40 -8.97
N THR A 128 9.55 -17.32 -9.44
CA THR A 128 10.49 -16.26 -9.09
C THR A 128 10.40 -15.11 -10.08
N ALA A 129 10.58 -13.89 -9.59
CA ALA A 129 10.57 -12.67 -10.42
C ALA A 129 9.32 -12.59 -11.31
N VAL A 130 8.14 -12.64 -10.67
CA VAL A 130 6.85 -12.58 -11.35
C VAL A 130 6.76 -11.36 -12.27
N ALA A 131 6.16 -11.52 -13.43
CA ALA A 131 5.96 -10.41 -14.36
C ALA A 131 5.13 -9.27 -13.70
N ASP A 132 5.57 -8.04 -13.92
CA ASP A 132 4.90 -6.81 -13.43
C ASP A 132 4.69 -5.83 -14.60
N PRO A 133 3.78 -6.13 -15.53
CA PRO A 133 3.59 -5.36 -16.75
C PRO A 133 3.06 -3.94 -16.51
N THR A 134 2.51 -3.67 -15.33
CA THR A 134 1.93 -2.38 -14.96
C THR A 134 2.77 -1.61 -13.94
N ALA A 135 4.00 -2.04 -13.69
CA ALA A 135 4.95 -1.42 -12.78
C ALA A 135 4.38 -1.19 -11.37
N VAL A 136 3.68 -2.18 -10.83
CA VAL A 136 3.13 -2.17 -9.47
C VAL A 136 4.25 -2.04 -8.44
N LEU A 137 5.30 -2.87 -8.56
CA LEU A 137 6.41 -2.90 -7.61
C LEU A 137 7.16 -1.57 -7.53
N PRO A 138 7.72 -1.03 -8.63
CA PRO A 138 8.48 0.21 -8.53
C PRO A 138 7.63 1.39 -8.06
N ARG A 139 6.34 1.43 -8.41
CA ARG A 139 5.44 2.49 -7.98
C ARG A 139 5.13 2.42 -6.48
N LEU A 140 4.73 1.25 -5.96
CA LEU A 140 4.42 1.07 -4.54
C LEU A 140 5.68 1.19 -3.67
N HIS A 141 6.76 0.53 -4.07
CA HIS A 141 8.04 0.61 -3.37
C HIS A 141 8.55 2.06 -3.32
N GLY A 142 8.52 2.79 -4.45
CA GLY A 142 8.95 4.19 -4.49
C GLY A 142 8.10 5.08 -3.58
N ALA A 143 6.77 4.94 -3.62
CA ALA A 143 5.87 5.72 -2.77
C ALA A 143 6.07 5.42 -1.28
N GLU A 144 6.15 4.15 -0.89
CA GLU A 144 6.32 3.74 0.51
C GLU A 144 7.69 4.15 1.05
N CYS A 145 8.76 3.96 0.27
CA CYS A 145 10.10 4.34 0.69
C CYS A 145 10.30 5.87 0.72
N THR A 146 9.55 6.62 -0.08
CA THR A 146 9.50 8.08 0.06
C THR A 146 8.90 8.47 1.40
N VAL A 147 7.78 7.86 1.82
CA VAL A 147 7.17 8.10 3.13
C VAL A 147 8.16 7.78 4.26
N VAL A 148 8.78 6.59 4.23
CA VAL A 148 9.79 6.19 5.23
C VAL A 148 10.95 7.19 5.30
N GLY A 149 11.41 7.69 4.15
CA GLY A 149 12.47 8.68 4.07
C GLY A 149 12.08 10.04 4.64
N VAL A 150 10.85 10.48 4.37
CA VAL A 150 10.28 11.73 4.92
C VAL A 150 10.11 11.61 6.43
N ASP A 151 9.45 10.55 6.91
CA ASP A 151 9.17 10.33 8.34
C ASP A 151 10.45 10.23 9.19
N ARG A 152 11.55 9.83 8.59
CA ARG A 152 12.87 9.87 9.26
C ARG A 152 13.29 11.29 9.59
N ILE A 153 12.95 12.29 8.75
CA ILE A 153 13.44 13.67 8.85
C ILE A 153 12.40 14.57 9.49
N ALA A 154 11.14 14.44 9.10
CA ALA A 154 10.04 15.28 9.58
C ALA A 154 8.72 14.52 9.54
N ASP A 155 7.84 14.81 10.49
CA ASP A 155 6.42 14.50 10.41
C ASP A 155 5.75 15.57 9.56
N VAL A 156 5.15 15.16 8.43
CA VAL A 156 4.47 16.04 7.47
C VAL A 156 3.03 15.61 7.34
N THR A 157 2.10 16.42 7.80
CA THR A 157 0.67 16.11 7.77
C THR A 157 -0.17 17.38 7.56
N ALA A 158 -1.40 17.21 7.10
CA ALA A 158 -2.37 18.29 7.13
C ALA A 158 -3.00 18.41 8.52
N GLU A 159 -3.34 19.64 8.92
CA GLU A 159 -4.10 19.86 10.14
C GLU A 159 -5.52 19.29 10.05
N SER A 160 -6.13 18.99 11.19
CA SER A 160 -7.47 18.38 11.26
C SER A 160 -8.61 19.34 10.91
N SER A 161 -8.33 20.64 10.79
CA SER A 161 -9.30 21.66 10.46
C SER A 161 -8.98 22.35 9.13
N VAL A 162 -10.02 22.80 8.45
CA VAL A 162 -9.95 23.61 7.23
C VAL A 162 -10.59 24.95 7.51
N ARG A 163 -9.87 26.04 7.29
CA ARG A 163 -10.43 27.39 7.40
C ARG A 163 -11.09 27.78 6.07
N LEU A 164 -12.29 28.36 6.15
CA LEU A 164 -13.01 28.86 4.98
C LEU A 164 -12.86 30.39 4.88
N GLU A 165 -12.59 30.88 3.69
CA GLU A 165 -12.59 32.31 3.34
C GLU A 165 -13.67 32.56 2.30
N GLY A 166 -14.40 33.68 2.43
CA GLY A 166 -15.53 33.99 1.55
C GLY A 166 -16.80 33.20 1.88
N SER A 167 -17.76 33.21 0.97
CA SER A 167 -19.04 32.51 1.12
C SER A 167 -19.65 32.14 -0.23
N GLY A 168 -20.48 31.09 -0.27
CA GLY A 168 -21.12 30.62 -1.50
C GLY A 168 -20.11 30.40 -2.64
N PRO A 169 -20.34 30.89 -3.85
CA PRO A 169 -19.44 30.71 -5.00
C PRO A 169 -18.03 31.33 -4.83
N SER A 170 -17.83 32.21 -3.85
CA SER A 170 -16.51 32.79 -3.56
C SER A 170 -15.73 32.04 -2.48
N THR A 171 -16.27 30.94 -1.92
CA THR A 171 -15.63 30.15 -0.88
C THR A 171 -14.27 29.61 -1.34
N VAL A 172 -13.23 29.86 -0.55
CA VAL A 172 -11.89 29.29 -0.68
C VAL A 172 -11.59 28.49 0.59
N ALA A 173 -11.19 27.24 0.44
CA ALA A 173 -10.70 26.44 1.56
C ALA A 173 -9.20 26.70 1.77
N VAL A 174 -8.78 26.88 3.01
CA VAL A 174 -7.37 26.99 3.39
C VAL A 174 -6.99 25.76 4.19
N LEU A 175 -6.12 24.96 3.61
CA LEU A 175 -5.53 23.77 4.21
C LEU A 175 -4.16 24.15 4.79
N THR A 176 -3.94 23.86 6.06
CA THR A 176 -2.63 24.07 6.70
C THR A 176 -1.87 22.75 6.72
N ILE A 177 -0.65 22.75 6.19
CA ILE A 177 0.30 21.64 6.25
C ILE A 177 1.24 21.91 7.41
N SER A 178 1.24 21.03 8.40
CA SER A 178 2.17 21.04 9.52
C SER A 178 3.40 20.20 9.19
N VAL A 179 4.56 20.74 9.50
CA VAL A 179 5.87 20.08 9.31
C VAL A 179 6.65 20.19 10.60
N THR A 180 6.86 19.03 11.25
CA THR A 180 7.58 18.96 12.53
C THR A 180 8.86 18.14 12.35
N PRO A 181 10.05 18.76 12.42
CA PRO A 181 11.31 18.03 12.33
C PRO A 181 11.46 17.01 13.44
N THR A 182 12.00 15.83 13.11
CA THR A 182 12.25 14.75 14.10
C THR A 182 13.55 14.99 14.91
N GLY A 183 14.38 15.96 14.53
CA GLY A 183 15.71 16.17 15.07
C GLY A 183 16.77 15.18 14.55
N ARG A 184 16.39 14.23 13.68
CA ARG A 184 17.33 13.29 13.05
C ARG A 184 18.06 13.97 11.89
N ARG A 185 19.27 13.48 11.60
CA ARG A 185 20.06 13.95 10.45
C ARG A 185 19.33 13.66 9.14
N GLY A 186 19.38 14.63 8.23
CA GLY A 186 18.81 14.58 6.90
C GLY A 186 18.31 15.94 6.46
N ARG A 187 18.02 16.08 5.19
CA ARG A 187 17.43 17.27 4.57
C ARG A 187 16.20 16.86 3.77
N LEU A 188 15.08 17.53 4.03
CA LEU A 188 13.83 17.37 3.30
C LEU A 188 13.51 18.70 2.62
N ASP A 189 13.42 18.69 1.29
CA ASP A 189 12.87 19.81 0.53
C ASP A 189 11.42 19.45 0.16
N LEU A 190 10.46 20.25 0.63
CA LEU A 190 9.07 20.22 0.18
C LEU A 190 9.00 21.11 -1.06
N VAL A 191 8.85 20.49 -2.22
CA VAL A 191 8.93 21.18 -3.52
C VAL A 191 7.59 21.81 -3.87
N GLU A 192 6.57 20.98 -4.06
CA GLU A 192 5.23 21.40 -4.43
C GLU A 192 4.15 20.44 -3.91
N LEU A 193 2.96 20.95 -3.74
CA LEU A 193 1.73 20.15 -3.58
C LEU A 193 0.98 20.20 -4.91
N ARG A 194 0.66 19.05 -5.50
CA ARG A 194 -0.06 18.97 -6.79
C ARG A 194 -1.57 18.95 -6.61
N SER A 195 -2.25 19.49 -7.62
CA SER A 195 -3.70 19.40 -7.74
C SER A 195 -4.17 17.95 -7.80
N THR A 196 -5.43 17.76 -7.43
CA THR A 196 -6.14 16.49 -7.60
C THR A 196 -7.18 16.64 -8.74
N VAL A 197 -7.89 15.57 -9.03
CA VAL A 197 -9.02 15.63 -9.98
C VAL A 197 -10.14 16.56 -9.50
N LEU A 198 -10.25 16.78 -8.20
CA LEU A 198 -11.32 17.58 -7.57
C LEU A 198 -10.88 18.98 -7.15
N LEU A 199 -9.63 19.16 -6.76
CA LEU A 199 -9.12 20.33 -6.04
C LEU A 199 -7.86 20.89 -6.70
N LYS A 200 -7.78 22.24 -6.80
CA LYS A 200 -6.65 22.95 -7.36
C LYS A 200 -6.31 24.23 -6.57
N PRO A 201 -5.16 24.89 -6.83
CA PRO A 201 -4.85 26.19 -6.27
C PRO A 201 -5.95 27.22 -6.51
N ALA A 202 -6.28 28.00 -5.48
CA ALA A 202 -7.14 29.18 -5.66
C ALA A 202 -6.35 30.26 -6.41
N PRO A 203 -6.88 30.77 -7.53
CA PRO A 203 -6.22 31.89 -8.23
C PRO A 203 -6.21 33.13 -7.37
N ASP A 204 -5.06 33.85 -7.37
CA ASP A 204 -4.89 35.15 -6.77
C ASP A 204 -3.86 35.95 -7.58
N ALA A 205 -3.38 37.08 -7.05
CA ALA A 205 -2.39 37.93 -7.77
C ALA A 205 -1.06 37.19 -8.08
N SER A 206 -0.72 36.14 -7.32
CA SER A 206 0.52 35.37 -7.46
C SER A 206 0.31 34.01 -8.08
N THR A 207 -0.92 33.50 -8.08
CA THR A 207 -1.27 32.16 -8.52
C THR A 207 -2.13 32.18 -9.80
N PRO A 208 -1.63 31.72 -10.95
CA PRO A 208 -2.40 31.70 -12.20
C PRO A 208 -3.67 30.87 -12.09
N THR A 209 -4.66 31.18 -12.91
CA THR A 209 -5.96 30.46 -12.93
C THR A 209 -5.86 29.02 -13.40
N ASP A 210 -4.82 28.69 -14.16
CA ASP A 210 -4.50 27.36 -14.68
C ASP A 210 -3.44 26.61 -13.87
N ALA A 211 -3.04 27.16 -12.70
CA ALA A 211 -2.08 26.51 -11.83
C ALA A 211 -2.55 25.09 -11.44
N SER A 212 -1.65 24.14 -11.59
CA SER A 212 -1.87 22.73 -11.27
C SER A 212 -1.14 22.27 -10.01
N ALA A 213 -0.41 23.16 -9.36
CA ALA A 213 0.34 22.90 -8.13
C ALA A 213 0.49 24.15 -7.28
N TRP A 214 0.74 23.96 -5.98
CA TRP A 214 1.17 24.98 -5.02
C TRP A 214 2.68 24.83 -4.81
N PRO A 215 3.53 25.78 -5.23
CA PRO A 215 4.94 25.79 -4.86
C PRO A 215 5.04 25.91 -3.33
N LEU A 216 5.77 25.01 -2.71
CA LEU A 216 5.99 25.07 -1.26
C LEU A 216 7.36 25.68 -0.93
N ASP A 217 8.39 25.30 -1.68
CA ASP A 217 9.75 25.82 -1.57
C ASP A 217 10.25 25.90 -0.12
N ARG A 218 10.10 24.83 0.63
CA ARG A 218 10.49 24.73 2.05
C ARG A 218 11.52 23.67 2.26
N THR A 219 12.60 24.03 2.92
CA THR A 219 13.61 23.09 3.41
C THR A 219 13.45 22.87 4.91
N VAL A 220 13.60 21.61 5.32
CA VAL A 220 13.56 21.16 6.71
C VAL A 220 14.75 20.24 6.98
N ASP A 221 15.41 20.47 8.10
CA ASP A 221 16.52 19.65 8.60
C ASP A 221 16.45 19.52 10.14
N ALA A 222 17.45 18.87 10.72
CA ALA A 222 17.50 18.64 12.17
C ALA A 222 17.54 19.92 13.03
N THR A 223 17.92 21.08 12.45
CA THR A 223 18.01 22.37 13.13
C THR A 223 16.78 23.24 12.92
N SER A 224 15.90 22.84 12.02
CA SER A 224 14.68 23.58 11.71
C SER A 224 13.67 23.50 12.86
N GLY A 225 12.97 24.60 13.14
CA GLY A 225 11.78 24.57 13.99
C GLY A 225 10.54 24.05 13.22
N PRO A 226 9.45 23.72 13.94
CA PRO A 226 8.17 23.41 13.32
C PRO A 226 7.71 24.52 12.37
N LYS A 227 7.03 24.15 11.29
CA LYS A 227 6.51 25.05 10.26
C LYS A 227 5.06 24.73 9.96
N SER A 228 4.30 25.78 9.61
CA SER A 228 2.95 25.67 9.07
C SER A 228 2.92 26.35 7.70
N ILE A 229 2.30 25.70 6.73
CA ILE A 229 2.19 26.19 5.35
C ILE A 229 0.72 26.18 4.96
N ASP A 230 0.16 27.37 4.71
CA ASP A 230 -1.22 27.51 4.24
C ASP A 230 -1.26 27.40 2.71
N VAL A 231 -2.15 26.53 2.22
CA VAL A 231 -2.47 26.39 0.80
C VAL A 231 -3.95 26.69 0.57
N ARG A 232 -4.23 27.55 -0.40
CA ARG A 232 -5.58 28.02 -0.73
C ARG A 232 -6.14 27.18 -1.85
N ILE A 233 -7.31 26.60 -1.63
CA ILE A 233 -7.88 25.52 -2.44
C ILE A 233 -9.25 25.90 -2.97
N VAL A 234 -9.50 25.61 -4.25
CA VAL A 234 -10.81 25.70 -4.88
C VAL A 234 -11.09 24.42 -5.68
N PRO A 235 -12.37 24.12 -5.99
CA PRO A 235 -12.68 23.03 -6.90
C PRO A 235 -12.05 23.23 -8.27
N THR A 236 -11.60 22.15 -8.87
CA THR A 236 -11.18 22.12 -10.28
C THR A 236 -12.38 22.30 -11.19
N ARG A 237 -13.52 21.72 -10.81
CA ARG A 237 -14.81 21.77 -11.53
C ARG A 237 -15.97 21.55 -10.55
N CYS A 238 -17.13 22.09 -10.91
CA CYS A 238 -18.38 21.96 -10.16
C CYS A 238 -19.33 20.98 -10.85
N ASP A 239 -18.88 19.77 -11.13
CA ASP A 239 -19.68 18.73 -11.73
C ASP A 239 -20.18 17.76 -10.64
N PRO A 240 -21.51 17.60 -10.42
CA PRO A 240 -22.08 16.72 -9.42
C PRO A 240 -21.63 15.25 -9.56
N HIS A 241 -21.42 14.75 -10.80
CA HIS A 241 -20.94 13.40 -11.02
C HIS A 241 -19.49 13.25 -10.52
N ALA A 242 -18.63 14.24 -10.78
CA ALA A 242 -17.25 14.22 -10.28
C ALA A 242 -17.18 14.18 -8.76
N LEU A 243 -18.12 14.86 -8.08
CA LEU A 243 -18.22 14.84 -6.61
C LEU A 243 -18.72 13.49 -6.08
N ALA A 244 -19.73 12.90 -6.74
CA ALA A 244 -20.34 11.64 -6.31
C ALA A 244 -19.41 10.44 -6.51
N GLU A 245 -18.62 10.44 -7.58
CA GLU A 245 -17.72 9.35 -7.94
C GLU A 245 -16.30 9.50 -7.37
N ASP A 246 -16.05 10.61 -6.66
CA ASP A 246 -14.70 10.91 -6.17
C ASP A 246 -14.24 9.98 -5.04
N LYS A 247 -13.25 9.15 -5.34
CA LYS A 247 -12.55 8.29 -4.37
C LYS A 247 -11.17 8.80 -3.98
N VAL A 248 -10.61 9.73 -4.75
CA VAL A 248 -9.20 10.14 -4.63
C VAL A 248 -8.97 11.66 -4.65
N GLY A 249 -10.04 12.47 -4.77
CA GLY A 249 -9.95 13.91 -4.97
C GLY A 249 -9.39 14.71 -3.78
N THR A 250 -9.23 14.09 -2.62
CA THR A 250 -8.53 14.67 -1.46
C THR A 250 -7.15 14.05 -1.23
N ARG A 251 -6.63 13.24 -2.17
CA ARG A 251 -5.29 12.66 -2.10
C ARG A 251 -4.30 13.53 -2.84
N PHE A 252 -3.74 14.49 -2.15
CA PHE A 252 -2.80 15.43 -2.75
C PHE A 252 -1.42 14.79 -2.94
N PRO A 253 -0.89 14.73 -4.18
CA PRO A 253 0.49 14.35 -4.41
C PRO A 253 1.42 15.46 -3.89
N LEU A 254 2.26 15.12 -2.93
CA LEU A 254 3.31 15.99 -2.39
C LEU A 254 4.64 15.58 -3.01
N VAL A 255 5.26 16.53 -3.73
CA VAL A 255 6.59 16.34 -4.30
C VAL A 255 7.64 16.75 -3.30
N VAL A 256 8.56 15.86 -3.03
CA VAL A 256 9.63 16.05 -2.06
C VAL A 256 10.99 15.70 -2.67
N ARG A 257 12.05 16.20 -2.03
CA ARG A 257 13.43 15.82 -2.31
C ARG A 257 14.12 15.48 -1.01
N ILE A 258 14.71 14.28 -0.89
CA ILE A 258 15.32 13.77 0.33
C ILE A 258 16.83 13.77 0.13
N ASP A 259 17.57 14.40 1.03
CA ASP A 259 19.03 14.48 1.06
C ASP A 259 19.66 14.93 -0.29
N GLY A 260 18.95 15.82 -1.00
CA GLY A 260 19.39 16.33 -2.31
C GLY A 260 19.26 15.34 -3.47
N GLY A 261 18.59 14.20 -3.24
CA GLY A 261 18.30 13.20 -4.26
C GLY A 261 17.27 13.65 -5.31
N PRO A 262 16.80 12.76 -6.18
CA PRO A 262 15.78 13.09 -7.16
C PRO A 262 14.43 13.43 -6.48
N GLU A 263 13.57 14.09 -7.23
CA GLU A 263 12.18 14.31 -6.81
C GLU A 263 11.44 12.99 -6.69
N ALA A 264 10.71 12.85 -5.58
CA ALA A 264 9.84 11.72 -5.29
C ALA A 264 8.45 12.24 -4.91
N VAL A 265 7.45 11.39 -5.07
CA VAL A 265 6.06 11.76 -4.79
C VAL A 265 5.49 10.86 -3.71
N MET A 266 4.93 11.47 -2.68
CA MET A 266 4.10 10.81 -1.69
C MET A 266 2.69 11.40 -1.66
N THR A 267 1.73 10.72 -1.06
CA THR A 267 0.43 11.34 -0.76
C THR A 267 0.55 12.10 0.56
N LEU A 268 0.16 13.37 0.58
CA LEU A 268 0.07 14.13 1.83
C LEU A 268 -0.92 13.44 2.79
N PRO A 269 -0.50 13.04 4.00
CA PRO A 269 -1.41 12.49 4.99
C PRO A 269 -2.48 13.52 5.38
N LEU A 270 -3.74 13.14 5.20
CA LEU A 270 -4.89 13.97 5.55
C LEU A 270 -5.76 13.26 6.61
N PRO A 271 -6.06 13.92 7.74
CA PRO A 271 -7.10 13.46 8.66
C PRO A 271 -8.46 13.32 7.95
N ALA A 272 -9.26 12.33 8.33
CA ALA A 272 -10.59 12.12 7.72
C ALA A 272 -11.49 13.35 7.85
N ALA A 273 -11.41 14.08 8.96
CA ALA A 273 -12.15 15.32 9.19
C ALA A 273 -11.78 16.40 8.14
N THR A 274 -10.49 16.54 7.83
CA THR A 274 -9.99 17.47 6.82
C THR A 274 -10.47 17.11 5.43
N ALA A 275 -10.42 15.82 5.07
CA ALA A 275 -10.94 15.35 3.79
C ALA A 275 -12.45 15.63 3.64
N THR A 276 -13.22 15.45 4.72
CA THR A 276 -14.64 15.78 4.75
C THR A 276 -14.86 17.29 4.60
N ALA A 277 -14.15 18.11 5.36
CA ALA A 277 -14.27 19.58 5.31
C ALA A 277 -13.92 20.15 3.92
N LEU A 278 -12.91 19.59 3.23
CA LEU A 278 -12.61 19.96 1.85
C LEU A 278 -13.76 19.64 0.89
N LYS A 279 -14.40 18.47 1.02
CA LYS A 279 -15.57 18.10 0.22
C LYS A 279 -16.76 19.01 0.50
N ASP A 280 -16.97 19.40 1.77
CA ASP A 280 -18.02 20.34 2.14
C ASP A 280 -17.74 21.74 1.57
N ALA A 281 -16.49 22.21 1.59
CA ALA A 281 -16.09 23.46 0.93
C ALA A 281 -16.39 23.45 -0.58
N VAL A 282 -16.17 22.32 -1.25
CA VAL A 282 -16.56 22.14 -2.65
C VAL A 282 -18.07 22.28 -2.83
N ARG A 283 -18.88 21.63 -1.99
CA ARG A 283 -20.35 21.73 -2.04
C ARG A 283 -20.82 23.16 -1.83
N ILE A 284 -20.26 23.86 -0.83
CA ILE A 284 -20.59 25.28 -0.56
C ILE A 284 -20.30 26.17 -1.77
N ARG A 285 -19.16 25.94 -2.44
CA ARG A 285 -18.73 26.77 -3.56
C ARG A 285 -19.49 26.46 -4.84
N CYS A 286 -19.89 25.21 -5.02
CA CYS A 286 -20.53 24.74 -6.26
C CYS A 286 -22.08 24.79 -6.21
N GLY A 287 -22.69 24.98 -5.04
CA GLY A 287 -24.14 25.09 -4.84
C GLY A 287 -24.74 23.75 -4.52
#